data_2e709eee36f48ccca52e84f017c83fd5
#
_entry.id   2e709eee36f48ccca52e84f017c83fd5
#
_cell.length_a   1.000
_cell.length_b   1.000
_cell.length_c   1.000
_cell.angle_alpha   90.00
_cell.angle_beta   90.00
_cell.angle_gamma   90.00
#
_symmetry.space_group_name_H-M   'P 1'
#
loop_
_entity.id
_entity.type
_entity.pdbx_description
1 polymer ?
#
loop_
_entity_poly.entity_id
_entity_poly.type
_entity_poly.pdbx_seq_one_letter_code
_entity_poly.pdbx_strand_id
1 'polypeptide(L)'
;VMQNRYSPPSIWLKEIIDTKKLGEIFIVQVNCYWNRDNRYYKKGGWKGTLEQDGGTLFTQFSHFIDIMYWLFGDIENIEGKFADFTHQDSTDFEDSGMVTFDFLNGAMGGINYSTAVWNSNLESSITIVGSNGSVKVGGQYMNEIEFCNIKDYEMPKLKESNPPNDYGAYKGSAANHHYIFENVVETLRGKNVATTNALEGLKVVEIIEKIYKLRDSKK
;
A
#
# COMPACT_ATOMS: atom_id res chain seq x y z
N VAL A 1 12.38 -0.75 2.60
CA VAL A 1 12.39 -1.86 1.62
C VAL A 1 10.97 -2.04 1.10
N MET A 2 10.74 -1.74 -0.19
CA MET A 2 9.39 -1.70 -0.79
C MET A 2 9.23 -2.82 -1.81
N GLN A 3 9.25 -4.07 -1.34
CA GLN A 3 9.26 -5.28 -2.15
C GLN A 3 7.97 -5.53 -2.95
N ASN A 4 6.85 -4.87 -2.60
CA ASN A 4 5.57 -5.04 -3.32
C ASN A 4 5.61 -4.54 -4.76
N ARG A 5 6.51 -3.60 -5.08
CA ARG A 5 6.72 -3.12 -6.46
C ARG A 5 7.14 -4.23 -7.42
N TYR A 6 7.71 -5.33 -6.91
CA TYR A 6 8.17 -6.47 -7.73
C TYR A 6 7.11 -7.56 -7.92
N SER A 7 5.93 -7.41 -7.37
CA SER A 7 4.82 -8.33 -7.64
C SER A 7 4.38 -8.19 -9.11
N PRO A 8 4.09 -9.29 -9.82
CA PRO A 8 3.67 -9.23 -11.21
C PRO A 8 2.47 -8.30 -11.46
N PRO A 9 1.42 -8.26 -10.59
CA PRO A 9 0.35 -7.28 -10.73
C PRO A 9 0.81 -5.82 -10.56
N SER A 10 1.77 -5.55 -9.67
CA SER A 10 2.29 -4.19 -9.46
C SER A 10 3.11 -3.70 -10.65
N ILE A 11 3.95 -4.58 -11.23
CA ILE A 11 4.72 -4.28 -12.44
C ILE A 11 3.77 -3.99 -13.61
N TRP A 12 2.75 -4.83 -13.78
CA TRP A 12 1.73 -4.65 -14.80
C TRP A 12 0.94 -3.34 -14.61
N LEU A 13 0.54 -3.01 -13.37
CA LEU A 13 -0.10 -1.71 -13.08
C LEU A 13 0.79 -0.55 -13.50
N LYS A 14 2.07 -0.60 -13.16
CA LYS A 14 3.03 0.45 -13.54
C LYS A 14 3.10 0.61 -15.05
N GLU A 15 3.17 -0.48 -15.80
CA GLU A 15 3.20 -0.46 -17.25
C GLU A 15 1.94 0.21 -17.84
N ILE A 16 0.74 -0.18 -17.41
CA ILE A 16 -0.50 0.39 -17.96
C ILE A 16 -0.70 1.86 -17.58
N ILE A 17 -0.19 2.30 -16.42
CA ILE A 17 -0.22 3.71 -16.01
C ILE A 17 0.80 4.51 -16.83
N ASP A 18 2.06 4.07 -16.92
CA ASP A 18 3.12 4.78 -17.65
C ASP A 18 2.80 4.87 -19.16
N THR A 19 2.18 3.84 -19.72
CA THR A 19 1.75 3.83 -21.13
C THR A 19 0.37 4.46 -21.35
N LYS A 20 -0.23 5.05 -20.29
CA LYS A 20 -1.53 5.74 -20.32
C LYS A 20 -2.69 4.90 -20.90
N LYS A 21 -2.66 3.59 -20.72
CA LYS A 21 -3.71 2.69 -21.22
C LYS A 21 -5.08 3.00 -20.63
N LEU A 22 -5.13 3.43 -19.35
CA LEU A 22 -6.36 3.84 -18.68
C LEU A 22 -6.85 5.26 -19.08
N GLY A 23 -6.06 6.00 -19.87
CA GLY A 23 -6.38 7.40 -20.21
C GLY A 23 -6.18 8.34 -19.02
N GLU A 24 -7.05 9.34 -18.89
CA GLU A 24 -7.11 10.24 -17.74
C GLU A 24 -7.63 9.45 -16.53
N ILE A 25 -6.93 9.53 -15.40
CA ILE A 25 -7.34 8.86 -14.17
C ILE A 25 -8.31 9.75 -13.40
N PHE A 26 -9.44 9.17 -12.99
CA PHE A 26 -10.49 9.87 -12.25
C PHE A 26 -10.46 9.53 -10.76
N ILE A 27 -10.39 8.22 -10.45
CA ILE A 27 -10.47 7.72 -9.06
C ILE A 27 -9.43 6.64 -8.83
N VAL A 28 -8.76 6.72 -7.67
CA VAL A 28 -7.88 5.68 -7.14
C VAL A 28 -8.31 5.36 -5.72
N GLN A 29 -8.74 4.12 -5.48
CA GLN A 29 -9.14 3.66 -4.14
C GLN A 29 -8.23 2.53 -3.68
N VAL A 30 -7.57 2.71 -2.54
CA VAL A 30 -6.75 1.70 -1.86
C VAL A 30 -7.50 1.18 -0.64
N ASN A 31 -7.58 -0.14 -0.46
CA ASN A 31 -8.12 -0.76 0.74
C ASN A 31 -7.10 -1.72 1.34
N CYS A 32 -6.93 -1.65 2.66
CA CYS A 32 -5.98 -2.47 3.40
C CYS A 32 -6.63 -2.95 4.70
N TYR A 33 -7.12 -4.19 4.72
CA TYR A 33 -7.85 -4.76 5.83
C TYR A 33 -7.16 -6.02 6.36
N TRP A 34 -6.39 -5.87 7.45
CA TRP A 34 -5.58 -6.94 8.02
C TRP A 34 -5.98 -7.25 9.46
N ASN A 35 -5.70 -8.47 9.88
CA ASN A 35 -5.76 -8.84 11.29
C ASN A 35 -4.41 -8.56 11.95
N ARG A 36 -4.43 -7.74 13.00
CA ARG A 36 -3.31 -7.56 13.93
C ARG A 36 -3.89 -7.50 15.33
N ASP A 37 -4.01 -8.62 15.99
CA ASP A 37 -4.52 -8.72 17.35
C ASP A 37 -3.39 -8.88 18.37
N ASN A 38 -3.69 -9.36 19.58
CA ASN A 38 -2.71 -9.58 20.65
C ASN A 38 -1.63 -10.63 20.34
N ARG A 39 -1.78 -11.38 19.24
CA ARG A 39 -0.69 -12.22 18.71
C ARG A 39 0.42 -11.37 18.10
N TYR A 40 0.06 -10.20 17.56
CA TYR A 40 0.96 -9.21 16.97
C TYR A 40 1.36 -8.12 17.98
N TYR A 41 0.39 -7.45 18.62
CA TYR A 41 0.60 -6.39 19.59
C TYR A 41 0.71 -6.96 21.00
N LYS A 42 1.92 -7.43 21.35
CA LYS A 42 2.18 -8.02 22.67
C LYS A 42 2.45 -6.92 23.68
N LYS A 43 1.76 -6.95 24.82
CA LYS A 43 1.98 -6.01 25.92
C LYS A 43 3.45 -5.98 26.35
N GLY A 44 4.02 -4.77 26.43
CA GLY A 44 5.42 -4.54 26.78
C GLY A 44 6.41 -4.73 25.63
N GLY A 45 5.94 -5.01 24.40
CA GLY A 45 6.75 -4.98 23.18
C GLY A 45 6.85 -3.56 22.59
N TRP A 46 7.70 -3.39 21.58
CA TRP A 46 7.82 -2.11 20.86
C TRP A 46 6.65 -1.86 19.89
N LYS A 47 6.05 -2.95 19.38
CA LYS A 47 4.90 -2.89 18.48
C LYS A 47 3.69 -2.32 19.22
N GLY A 48 3.03 -1.40 18.58
CA GLY A 48 1.88 -0.69 19.16
C GLY A 48 2.26 0.58 19.92
N THR A 49 3.55 0.88 20.15
CA THR A 49 3.97 2.13 20.78
C THR A 49 4.11 3.25 19.75
N LEU A 50 3.64 4.45 20.07
CA LEU A 50 3.76 5.59 19.16
C LEU A 50 5.23 5.95 18.90
N GLU A 51 6.09 5.79 19.88
CA GLU A 51 7.51 6.14 19.80
C GLU A 51 8.32 5.25 18.85
N GLN A 52 8.05 3.93 18.82
CA GLN A 52 8.88 2.98 18.06
C GLN A 52 8.17 2.39 16.85
N ASP A 53 6.86 2.18 16.92
CA ASP A 53 6.03 1.67 15.82
C ASP A 53 5.56 2.83 14.91
N GLY A 54 5.25 3.98 15.50
CA GLY A 54 4.84 5.21 14.80
C GLY A 54 3.39 5.23 14.34
N GLY A 55 2.73 4.08 14.23
CA GLY A 55 1.34 3.96 13.80
C GLY A 55 1.10 2.95 12.70
N THR A 56 -0.16 2.63 12.50
CA THR A 56 -0.63 1.59 11.59
C THR A 56 -0.14 1.77 10.15
N LEU A 57 -0.11 3.01 9.63
CA LEU A 57 0.34 3.28 8.26
C LEU A 57 1.84 3.07 8.08
N PHE A 58 2.67 3.33 9.09
CA PHE A 58 4.12 3.14 8.99
C PHE A 58 4.52 1.68 8.91
N THR A 59 3.97 0.84 9.77
CA THR A 59 4.46 -0.53 9.95
C THR A 59 3.63 -1.57 9.20
N GLN A 60 2.32 -1.34 9.01
CA GLN A 60 1.47 -2.31 8.33
C GLN A 60 1.23 -1.95 6.85
N PHE A 61 0.96 -0.69 6.54
CA PHE A 61 0.41 -0.31 5.24
C PHE A 61 1.31 0.61 4.41
N SER A 62 2.52 0.92 4.85
CA SER A 62 3.48 1.73 4.08
C SER A 62 3.78 1.18 2.68
N HIS A 63 3.75 -0.15 2.51
CA HIS A 63 3.92 -0.79 1.21
C HIS A 63 2.85 -0.40 0.18
N PHE A 64 1.61 -0.20 0.64
CA PHE A 64 0.49 0.16 -0.25
C PHE A 64 0.46 1.66 -0.53
N ILE A 65 0.90 2.48 0.42
CA ILE A 65 1.16 3.91 0.21
C ILE A 65 2.31 4.09 -0.79
N ASP A 66 3.35 3.25 -0.70
CA ASP A 66 4.45 3.23 -1.65
C ASP A 66 3.98 2.89 -3.08
N ILE A 67 3.17 1.86 -3.26
CA ILE A 67 2.58 1.52 -4.57
C ILE A 67 1.74 2.70 -5.09
N MET A 68 0.91 3.30 -4.25
CA MET A 68 0.08 4.44 -4.60
C MET A 68 0.94 5.63 -5.07
N TYR A 69 1.97 6.00 -4.29
CA TYR A 69 2.90 7.08 -4.65
C TYR A 69 3.67 6.76 -5.93
N TRP A 70 4.18 5.53 -6.07
CA TRP A 70 4.94 5.09 -7.24
C TRP A 70 4.13 5.14 -8.54
N LEU A 71 2.82 4.91 -8.46
CA LEU A 71 1.92 4.94 -9.61
C LEU A 71 1.41 6.36 -9.93
N PHE A 72 1.10 7.17 -8.92
CA PHE A 72 0.33 8.41 -9.10
C PHE A 72 1.01 9.67 -8.55
N GLY A 73 2.08 9.54 -7.80
CA GLY A 73 2.80 10.67 -7.19
C GLY A 73 2.21 11.15 -5.86
N ASP A 74 2.47 12.41 -5.56
CA ASP A 74 2.15 13.05 -4.27
C ASP A 74 0.67 13.44 -4.17
N ILE A 75 0.22 13.72 -2.93
CA ILE A 75 -1.17 14.01 -2.58
C ILE A 75 -1.31 15.35 -1.86
N GLU A 76 -2.50 15.94 -1.96
CA GLU A 76 -2.91 17.16 -1.29
C GLU A 76 -4.39 17.09 -0.86
N ASN A 77 -4.93 18.14 -0.21
CA ASN A 77 -6.33 18.25 0.22
C ASN A 77 -6.83 17.05 1.02
N ILE A 78 -6.05 16.65 2.04
CA ILE A 78 -6.28 15.41 2.79
C ILE A 78 -7.40 15.61 3.81
N GLU A 79 -8.42 14.74 3.77
CA GLU A 79 -9.48 14.64 4.75
C GLU A 79 -9.58 13.20 5.27
N GLY A 80 -10.11 12.99 6.48
CA GLY A 80 -10.25 11.62 6.99
C GLY A 80 -10.88 11.51 8.36
N LYS A 81 -11.20 10.25 8.69
CA LYS A 81 -11.69 9.82 10.01
C LYS A 81 -10.81 8.68 10.50
N PHE A 82 -10.51 8.68 11.79
CA PHE A 82 -9.66 7.70 12.44
C PHE A 82 -10.34 7.19 13.70
N ALA A 83 -10.17 5.93 14.03
CA ALA A 83 -10.71 5.32 15.23
C ALA A 83 -9.81 4.19 15.72
N ASP A 84 -9.89 3.93 17.01
CA ASP A 84 -9.38 2.71 17.62
C ASP A 84 -10.57 1.94 18.19
N PHE A 85 -10.91 0.81 17.55
CA PHE A 85 -12.08 0.00 17.90
C PHE A 85 -11.74 -1.17 18.82
N THR A 86 -10.53 -1.73 18.66
CA THR A 86 -10.20 -3.03 19.27
C THR A 86 -8.83 -3.07 19.93
N HIS A 87 -8.03 -2.00 19.86
CA HIS A 87 -6.65 -2.01 20.33
C HIS A 87 -6.34 -1.04 21.48
N GLN A 88 -7.36 -0.43 22.13
CA GLN A 88 -7.20 0.57 23.19
C GLN A 88 -6.25 0.14 24.33
N ASP A 89 -6.18 -1.16 24.60
CA ASP A 89 -5.31 -1.72 25.66
C ASP A 89 -3.93 -2.17 25.15
N SER A 90 -3.67 -2.06 23.84
CA SER A 90 -2.49 -2.67 23.21
C SER A 90 -1.70 -1.75 22.26
N THR A 91 -2.28 -0.65 21.82
CA THR A 91 -1.62 0.34 20.96
C THR A 91 -1.87 1.77 21.42
N ASP A 92 -0.96 2.69 21.08
CA ASP A 92 -1.06 4.12 21.38
C ASP A 92 -1.73 4.92 20.23
N PHE A 93 -2.19 4.22 19.18
CA PHE A 93 -2.68 4.82 17.94
C PHE A 93 -3.91 4.10 17.39
N GLU A 94 -4.48 4.66 16.34
CA GLU A 94 -5.65 4.12 15.65
C GLU A 94 -5.41 2.73 15.06
N ASP A 95 -6.46 1.91 15.05
CA ASP A 95 -6.48 0.66 14.30
C ASP A 95 -7.17 0.78 12.94
N SER A 96 -7.89 1.87 12.71
CA SER A 96 -8.71 2.07 11.51
C SER A 96 -8.71 3.52 11.04
N GLY A 97 -8.72 3.70 9.72
CA GLY A 97 -8.84 5.01 9.09
C GLY A 97 -9.51 4.96 7.73
N MET A 98 -10.24 6.03 7.42
CA MET A 98 -10.80 6.31 6.11
C MET A 98 -10.32 7.71 5.70
N VAL A 99 -9.50 7.79 4.68
CA VAL A 99 -8.82 9.03 4.25
C VAL A 99 -9.10 9.26 2.77
N THR A 100 -9.45 10.48 2.42
CA THR A 100 -9.60 10.96 1.04
C THR A 100 -8.61 12.08 0.77
N PHE A 101 -8.22 12.25 -0.47
CA PHE A 101 -7.25 13.24 -0.91
C PHE A 101 -7.34 13.46 -2.43
N ASP A 102 -6.69 14.50 -2.91
CA ASP A 102 -6.46 14.72 -4.34
C ASP A 102 -5.01 14.36 -4.69
N PHE A 103 -4.81 13.74 -5.86
CA PHE A 103 -3.49 13.64 -6.45
C PHE A 103 -3.15 14.94 -7.19
N LEU A 104 -1.86 15.30 -7.25
CA LEU A 104 -1.42 16.52 -7.95
C LEU A 104 -1.75 16.53 -9.45
N ASN A 105 -2.10 15.40 -10.03
CA ASN A 105 -2.57 15.27 -11.42
C ASN A 105 -4.09 15.47 -11.57
N GLY A 106 -4.82 15.78 -10.49
CA GLY A 106 -6.24 16.07 -10.47
C GLY A 106 -7.16 14.86 -10.23
N ALA A 107 -6.63 13.65 -10.10
CA ALA A 107 -7.43 12.48 -9.75
C ALA A 107 -7.83 12.51 -8.28
N MET A 108 -9.04 12.03 -7.95
CA MET A 108 -9.47 11.80 -6.56
C MET A 108 -8.88 10.51 -6.03
N GLY A 109 -8.41 10.53 -4.78
CA GLY A 109 -7.84 9.37 -4.11
C GLY A 109 -8.47 9.05 -2.78
N GLY A 110 -8.33 7.81 -2.34
CA GLY A 110 -8.69 7.40 -1.00
C GLY A 110 -7.93 6.17 -0.53
N ILE A 111 -7.69 6.11 0.77
CA ILE A 111 -7.19 4.91 1.45
C ILE A 111 -8.08 4.58 2.63
N ASN A 112 -8.62 3.37 2.65
CA ASN A 112 -9.30 2.80 3.79
C ASN A 112 -8.44 1.70 4.38
N TYR A 113 -8.24 1.73 5.68
CA TYR A 113 -7.42 0.72 6.32
C TYR A 113 -7.95 0.33 7.70
N SER A 114 -7.70 -0.90 8.07
CA SER A 114 -7.96 -1.40 9.42
C SER A 114 -7.06 -2.58 9.75
N THR A 115 -6.58 -2.61 10.99
CA THR A 115 -5.93 -3.80 11.58
C THR A 115 -6.87 -4.59 12.49
N ALA A 116 -8.11 -4.15 12.64
CA ALA A 116 -9.14 -4.75 13.49
C ALA A 116 -9.93 -5.89 12.81
N VAL A 117 -9.46 -6.42 11.69
CA VAL A 117 -10.12 -7.53 10.99
C VAL A 117 -10.05 -8.81 11.84
N TRP A 118 -11.18 -9.53 11.94
CA TRP A 118 -11.26 -10.75 12.72
C TRP A 118 -10.38 -11.87 12.18
N ASN A 119 -9.55 -12.44 13.03
CA ASN A 119 -8.78 -13.69 12.87
C ASN A 119 -7.76 -13.77 11.72
N SER A 120 -8.05 -13.23 10.52
CA SER A 120 -7.15 -13.30 9.37
C SER A 120 -7.25 -12.03 8.53
N ASN A 121 -6.23 -11.77 7.69
CA ASN A 121 -6.28 -10.69 6.74
C ASN A 121 -7.43 -10.90 5.75
N LEU A 122 -8.12 -9.81 5.38
CA LEU A 122 -9.20 -9.83 4.39
C LEU A 122 -8.65 -9.52 2.99
N GLU A 123 -8.16 -8.29 2.80
CA GLU A 123 -7.64 -7.87 1.50
C GLU A 123 -6.59 -6.76 1.63
N SER A 124 -5.82 -6.61 0.54
CA SER A 124 -5.19 -5.36 0.18
C SER A 124 -5.41 -5.15 -1.30
N SER A 125 -6.08 -4.07 -1.66
CA SER A 125 -6.49 -3.84 -3.05
C SER A 125 -6.29 -2.40 -3.49
N ILE A 126 -6.17 -2.23 -4.81
CA ILE A 126 -6.23 -0.94 -5.48
C ILE A 126 -7.22 -1.02 -6.64
N THR A 127 -8.18 -0.09 -6.66
CA THR A 127 -9.12 0.10 -7.75
C THR A 127 -8.81 1.40 -8.45
N ILE A 128 -8.72 1.37 -9.77
CA ILE A 128 -8.39 2.54 -10.60
C ILE A 128 -9.47 2.68 -11.66
N VAL A 129 -10.04 3.88 -11.75
CA VAL A 129 -11.03 4.26 -12.76
C VAL A 129 -10.45 5.37 -13.63
N GLY A 130 -10.41 5.15 -14.93
CA GLY A 130 -9.93 6.13 -15.90
C GLY A 130 -10.84 6.24 -17.10
N SER A 131 -10.56 7.19 -17.98
CA SER A 131 -11.39 7.51 -19.16
C SER A 131 -11.44 6.39 -20.20
N ASN A 132 -10.43 5.52 -20.24
CA ASN A 132 -10.32 4.42 -21.19
C ASN A 132 -10.52 3.05 -20.55
N GLY A 133 -10.82 2.99 -19.26
CA GLY A 133 -11.04 1.70 -18.60
C GLY A 133 -10.87 1.74 -17.09
N SER A 134 -11.07 0.57 -16.49
CA SER A 134 -10.94 0.38 -15.06
C SER A 134 -10.25 -0.93 -14.75
N VAL A 135 -9.52 -0.95 -13.64
CA VAL A 135 -8.83 -2.15 -13.15
C VAL A 135 -8.98 -2.26 -11.63
N LYS A 136 -9.01 -3.49 -11.13
CA LYS A 136 -8.86 -3.79 -9.71
C LYS A 136 -7.81 -4.87 -9.53
N VAL A 137 -6.79 -4.53 -8.76
CA VAL A 137 -5.82 -5.48 -8.23
C VAL A 137 -6.15 -5.71 -6.77
N GLY A 138 -6.28 -6.95 -6.37
CA GLY A 138 -6.74 -7.33 -5.03
C GLY A 138 -6.04 -8.56 -4.48
N GLY A 139 -6.81 -9.44 -3.83
CA GLY A 139 -6.26 -10.52 -3.03
C GLY A 139 -5.77 -10.03 -1.67
N GLN A 140 -5.07 -10.86 -0.93
CA GLN A 140 -4.64 -10.52 0.42
C GLN A 140 -3.58 -9.40 0.47
N TYR A 141 -2.77 -9.25 -0.58
CA TYR A 141 -1.63 -8.31 -0.60
C TYR A 141 -1.33 -7.77 -2.01
N MET A 142 -2.37 -7.47 -2.78
CA MET A 142 -2.31 -7.02 -4.18
C MET A 142 -1.61 -8.04 -5.10
N ASN A 143 -1.95 -9.30 -4.94
CA ASN A 143 -1.35 -10.42 -5.66
C ASN A 143 -2.19 -10.97 -6.82
N GLU A 144 -3.40 -10.45 -7.00
CA GLU A 144 -4.39 -10.94 -7.97
C GLU A 144 -5.00 -9.79 -8.78
N ILE A 145 -5.26 -10.04 -10.06
CA ILE A 145 -6.06 -9.14 -10.89
C ILE A 145 -7.52 -9.59 -10.77
N GLU A 146 -8.32 -8.82 -10.04
CA GLU A 146 -9.75 -9.14 -9.85
C GLU A 146 -10.62 -8.61 -10.97
N PHE A 147 -10.21 -7.49 -11.60
CA PHE A 147 -10.94 -6.89 -12.70
C PHE A 147 -9.98 -6.15 -13.63
N CYS A 148 -10.20 -6.32 -14.94
CA CYS A 148 -9.51 -5.56 -15.99
C CYS A 148 -10.49 -5.37 -17.17
N ASN A 149 -10.84 -4.13 -17.45
CA ASN A 149 -11.58 -3.76 -18.64
C ASN A 149 -11.03 -2.42 -19.17
N ILE A 150 -10.20 -2.49 -20.20
CA ILE A 150 -9.50 -1.36 -20.80
C ILE A 150 -9.77 -1.38 -22.30
N LYS A 151 -10.12 -0.23 -22.85
CA LYS A 151 -10.41 -0.06 -24.27
C LYS A 151 -9.23 -0.50 -25.15
N ASP A 152 -9.51 -1.34 -26.14
CA ASP A 152 -8.53 -1.85 -27.12
C ASP A 152 -7.28 -2.49 -26.48
N TYR A 153 -7.48 -3.15 -25.31
CA TYR A 153 -6.39 -3.79 -24.58
C TYR A 153 -6.81 -5.19 -24.11
N GLU A 154 -5.99 -6.17 -24.42
CA GLU A 154 -6.07 -7.53 -23.90
C GLU A 154 -5.03 -7.72 -22.80
N MET A 155 -5.50 -8.14 -21.62
CA MET A 155 -4.62 -8.35 -20.48
C MET A 155 -3.68 -9.53 -20.75
N PRO A 156 -2.34 -9.37 -20.64
CA PRO A 156 -1.41 -10.46 -20.80
C PRO A 156 -1.54 -11.46 -19.63
N LYS A 157 -1.15 -12.70 -19.89
CA LYS A 157 -1.00 -13.69 -18.82
C LYS A 157 0.19 -13.30 -17.94
N LEU A 158 -0.08 -12.90 -16.71
CA LEU A 158 0.96 -12.59 -15.74
C LEU A 158 1.59 -13.86 -15.15
N LYS A 159 2.81 -13.73 -14.66
CA LYS A 159 3.43 -14.76 -13.81
C LYS A 159 2.65 -14.87 -12.49
N GLU A 160 2.73 -16.02 -11.85
CA GLU A 160 2.18 -16.20 -10.50
C GLU A 160 2.92 -15.29 -9.49
N SER A 161 2.16 -14.71 -8.57
CA SER A 161 2.72 -13.94 -7.47
C SER A 161 3.39 -14.86 -6.45
N ASN A 162 4.48 -14.41 -5.83
CA ASN A 162 5.07 -15.12 -4.70
C ASN A 162 4.09 -15.17 -3.53
N PRO A 163 4.16 -16.20 -2.68
CA PRO A 163 3.31 -16.27 -1.49
C PRO A 163 3.56 -15.10 -0.53
N PRO A 164 2.64 -14.85 0.42
CA PRO A 164 2.88 -13.88 1.48
C PRO A 164 4.00 -14.33 2.41
N ASN A 165 4.68 -13.37 3.03
CA ASN A 165 5.56 -13.67 4.15
C ASN A 165 4.73 -14.31 5.28
N ASP A 166 5.16 -15.49 5.73
CA ASP A 166 4.50 -16.23 6.79
C ASP A 166 5.29 -16.11 8.09
N TYR A 167 4.68 -15.49 9.09
CA TYR A 167 5.26 -15.31 10.42
C TYR A 167 4.60 -16.25 11.45
N GLY A 168 3.86 -17.26 11.00
CA GLY A 168 3.12 -18.20 11.84
C GLY A 168 1.83 -17.59 12.39
N ALA A 169 1.93 -16.68 13.34
CA ALA A 169 0.78 -16.04 13.98
C ALA A 169 0.03 -15.07 13.06
N TYR A 170 0.68 -14.54 12.02
CA TYR A 170 0.09 -13.60 11.06
C TYR A 170 0.79 -13.69 9.70
N LYS A 171 0.08 -13.26 8.67
CA LYS A 171 0.62 -13.13 7.32
C LYS A 171 1.00 -11.68 7.04
N GLY A 172 2.08 -11.49 6.29
CA GLY A 172 2.53 -10.19 5.82
C GLY A 172 2.21 -9.97 4.35
N SER A 173 2.98 -9.10 3.73
CA SER A 173 2.96 -8.79 2.30
C SER A 173 3.74 -9.81 1.47
N ALA A 174 3.87 -9.62 0.15
CA ALA A 174 4.55 -10.54 -0.76
C ALA A 174 6.01 -10.84 -0.36
N ALA A 175 6.43 -12.10 -0.51
CA ALA A 175 7.81 -12.56 -0.22
C ALA A 175 8.77 -12.22 -1.37
N ASN A 176 8.91 -10.94 -1.72
CA ASN A 176 9.68 -10.43 -2.86
C ASN A 176 11.04 -9.80 -2.48
N HIS A 177 11.53 -10.01 -1.25
CA HIS A 177 12.76 -9.37 -0.77
C HIS A 177 13.99 -9.71 -1.60
N HIS A 178 14.07 -10.92 -2.18
CA HIS A 178 15.19 -11.34 -3.02
C HIS A 178 15.35 -10.45 -4.26
N TYR A 179 14.27 -9.99 -4.88
CA TYR A 179 14.35 -9.07 -6.03
C TYR A 179 15.00 -7.73 -5.67
N ILE A 180 14.85 -7.27 -4.45
CA ILE A 180 15.53 -6.05 -4.00
C ILE A 180 17.03 -6.25 -3.92
N PHE A 181 17.49 -7.39 -3.37
CA PHE A 181 18.92 -7.72 -3.34
C PHE A 181 19.48 -7.88 -4.75
N GLU A 182 18.75 -8.53 -5.66
CA GLU A 182 19.13 -8.62 -7.08
C GLU A 182 19.26 -7.23 -7.71
N ASN A 183 18.27 -6.35 -7.50
CA ASN A 183 18.31 -4.97 -8.01
C ASN A 183 19.50 -4.18 -7.43
N VAL A 184 19.81 -4.31 -6.15
CA VAL A 184 20.98 -3.67 -5.54
C VAL A 184 22.27 -4.16 -6.20
N VAL A 185 22.45 -5.46 -6.37
CA VAL A 185 23.64 -6.04 -7.00
C VAL A 185 23.78 -5.55 -8.46
N GLU A 186 22.70 -5.56 -9.23
CA GLU A 186 22.73 -5.09 -10.63
C GLU A 186 22.98 -3.57 -10.71
N THR A 187 22.45 -2.79 -9.78
CA THR A 187 22.73 -1.34 -9.69
C THR A 187 24.21 -1.08 -9.39
N LEU A 188 24.81 -1.79 -8.43
CA LEU A 188 26.23 -1.67 -8.10
C LEU A 188 27.13 -2.09 -9.28
N ARG A 189 26.67 -2.99 -10.14
CA ARG A 189 27.36 -3.40 -11.37
C ARG A 189 27.15 -2.43 -12.54
N GLY A 190 26.38 -1.37 -12.36
CA GLY A 190 26.04 -0.41 -13.43
C GLY A 190 25.08 -0.94 -14.50
N LYS A 191 24.37 -2.04 -14.22
CA LYS A 191 23.44 -2.69 -15.17
C LYS A 191 21.98 -2.29 -14.96
N ASN A 192 21.65 -1.66 -13.83
CA ASN A 192 20.30 -1.26 -13.48
C ASN A 192 20.33 0.04 -12.66
N VAL A 193 19.14 0.54 -12.29
CA VAL A 193 18.92 1.64 -11.35
C VAL A 193 18.20 1.16 -10.11
N ALA A 194 18.41 1.83 -8.97
CA ALA A 194 17.71 1.49 -7.74
C ALA A 194 16.21 1.78 -7.88
N THR A 195 15.38 0.74 -7.81
CA THR A 195 13.92 0.84 -8.03
C THR A 195 13.15 1.30 -6.79
N THR A 196 13.79 1.31 -5.62
CA THR A 196 13.22 1.77 -4.34
C THR A 196 14.27 2.63 -3.64
N ASN A 197 14.51 3.83 -4.19
CA ASN A 197 15.54 4.73 -3.70
C ASN A 197 15.09 5.49 -2.43
N ALA A 198 16.04 6.16 -1.78
CA ALA A 198 15.81 6.87 -0.51
C ALA A 198 14.85 8.07 -0.65
N LEU A 199 14.86 8.76 -1.82
CA LEU A 199 13.97 9.90 -2.06
C LEU A 199 12.52 9.46 -2.16
N GLU A 200 12.24 8.35 -2.86
CA GLU A 200 10.89 7.78 -2.91
C GLU A 200 10.45 7.28 -1.54
N GLY A 201 11.36 6.67 -0.75
CA GLY A 201 11.09 6.29 0.63
C GLY A 201 10.74 7.50 1.51
N LEU A 202 11.43 8.63 1.34
CA LEU A 202 11.11 9.88 2.03
C LEU A 202 9.69 10.36 1.67
N LYS A 203 9.30 10.28 0.40
CA LYS A 203 7.95 10.66 -0.05
C LYS A 203 6.84 9.83 0.59
N VAL A 204 7.06 8.54 0.75
CA VAL A 204 6.12 7.65 1.48
C VAL A 204 5.97 8.11 2.94
N VAL A 205 7.07 8.42 3.61
CA VAL A 205 7.06 8.96 4.98
C VAL A 205 6.32 10.30 5.03
N GLU A 206 6.60 11.24 4.12
CA GLU A 206 5.93 12.54 4.04
C GLU A 206 4.41 12.41 3.87
N ILE A 207 3.94 11.47 3.03
CA ILE A 207 2.51 11.19 2.86
C ILE A 207 1.89 10.69 4.16
N ILE A 208 2.51 9.72 4.83
CA ILE A 208 2.03 9.19 6.10
C ILE A 208 1.98 10.28 7.17
N GLU A 209 3.02 11.10 7.27
CA GLU A 209 3.05 12.23 8.21
C GLU A 209 1.97 13.27 7.94
N LYS A 210 1.68 13.59 6.66
CA LYS A 210 0.57 14.48 6.29
C LYS A 210 -0.76 13.92 6.80
N ILE A 211 -1.01 12.62 6.61
CA ILE A 211 -2.22 11.94 7.09
C ILE A 211 -2.29 11.97 8.62
N TYR A 212 -1.18 11.70 9.32
CA TYR A 212 -1.14 11.69 10.78
C TYR A 212 -1.22 13.08 11.41
N LYS A 213 -0.72 14.13 10.76
CA LYS A 213 -0.96 15.52 11.18
C LYS A 213 -2.47 15.82 11.20
N LEU A 214 -3.23 15.34 10.20
CA LEU A 214 -4.68 15.46 10.21
C LEU A 214 -5.33 14.68 11.36
N ARG A 215 -4.90 13.44 11.61
CA ARG A 215 -5.37 12.61 12.74
C ARG A 215 -5.17 13.32 14.07
N ASP A 216 -3.97 13.84 14.30
CA ASP A 216 -3.60 14.43 15.59
C ASP A 216 -4.24 15.81 15.80
N SER A 217 -4.61 16.52 14.74
CA SER A 217 -5.34 17.80 14.83
C SER A 217 -6.82 17.64 15.20
N LYS A 218 -7.35 16.42 15.16
CA LYS A 218 -8.76 16.10 15.48
C LYS A 218 -8.95 15.46 16.88
N LYS A 219 -7.85 15.25 17.62
CA LYS A 219 -7.88 14.86 19.04
C LYS A 219 -8.06 16.10 19.91
#